data_932de2c8b7ec9e5ecdcb34da8ee02734
#
_entry.id   932de2c8b7ec9e5ecdcb34da8ee02734
#
_cell.length_a   1.000
_cell.length_b   1.000
_cell.length_c   1.000
_cell.angle_alpha   90.00
_cell.angle_beta   90.00
_cell.angle_gamma   90.00
#
_symmetry.space_group_name_H-M   'P 1'
#
loop_
_entity.id
_entity.type
_entity.pdbx_description
1 polymer ?
#
loop_
_entity_poly.entity_id
_entity_poly.type
_entity_poly.pdbx_seq_one_letter_code
_entity_poly.pdbx_strand_id
1 'polypeptide(L)'
;RHCKMFNDFYGLTGRPFQLTPDPTFYFESLTHRKALSYLSYGLAQGEGFVVITGEVGAGKSTLVAHLMATIDPARLTAAQIVTSKLDGEELVHVVAQAFGLIVDGHDKASALGAIEAFLHDEARAGRRCLLVVDECQNLDLAALEELRMLSNFQLGSHPLLQCLLLGQPEFRRTLAHHPGLEQLRQRVIASHHLDAMEPSEVGAYVEHRLALVGWQHAMHPGAHLS
;
A
#
# COMPACT_ATOMS: atom_id res chain seq x y z
N ARG A 1 13.41 -3.63 -22.38
CA ARG A 1 12.22 -2.92 -22.88
C ARG A 1 10.99 -3.06 -21.97
N HIS A 2 10.73 -4.27 -21.45
CA HIS A 2 9.56 -4.51 -20.55
C HIS A 2 9.60 -3.71 -19.24
N CYS A 3 10.77 -3.50 -18.67
CA CYS A 3 10.90 -2.88 -17.37
C CYS A 3 10.69 -1.36 -17.40
N LYS A 4 11.08 -0.71 -18.49
CA LYS A 4 10.87 0.73 -18.66
C LYS A 4 9.38 1.04 -18.86
N MET A 5 8.71 0.20 -19.64
CA MET A 5 7.27 0.31 -19.88
C MET A 5 6.45 0.11 -18.59
N PHE A 6 6.94 -0.76 -17.68
CA PHE A 6 6.34 -0.97 -16.38
C PHE A 6 6.36 0.31 -15.54
N ASN A 7 7.51 0.93 -15.36
CA ASN A 7 7.65 2.13 -14.55
C ASN A 7 6.84 3.30 -15.13
N ASP A 8 6.87 3.46 -16.45
CA ASP A 8 6.14 4.51 -17.15
C ASP A 8 4.62 4.36 -17.02
N PHE A 9 4.15 3.12 -17.03
CA PHE A 9 2.72 2.83 -16.95
C PHE A 9 2.15 3.03 -15.54
N TYR A 10 2.93 2.74 -14.48
CA TYR A 10 2.45 2.80 -13.09
C TYR A 10 2.83 4.09 -12.36
N GLY A 11 3.49 5.01 -13.01
CA GLY A 11 3.91 6.25 -12.39
C GLY A 11 5.00 6.08 -11.34
N LEU A 12 5.82 5.05 -11.49
CA LEU A 12 6.94 4.79 -10.59
C LEU A 12 8.21 5.44 -11.13
N THR A 13 8.94 6.13 -10.27
CA THR A 13 10.21 6.81 -10.64
C THR A 13 11.42 5.89 -10.61
N GLY A 14 11.28 4.70 -10.07
CA GLY A 14 12.35 3.71 -9.95
C GLY A 14 11.84 2.30 -10.15
N ARG A 15 12.75 1.36 -10.12
CA ARG A 15 12.40 -0.06 -10.15
C ARG A 15 12.13 -0.54 -8.74
N PRO A 16 10.86 -0.78 -8.35
CA PRO A 16 10.57 -1.20 -6.97
C PRO A 16 11.17 -2.55 -6.61
N PHE A 17 11.62 -3.31 -7.61
CA PHE A 17 12.17 -4.67 -7.43
C PHE A 17 13.67 -4.74 -7.62
N GLN A 18 14.35 -3.64 -7.85
CA GLN A 18 15.79 -3.65 -8.02
C GLN A 18 16.47 -3.70 -6.66
N LEU A 19 17.30 -4.72 -6.46
CA LEU A 19 18.26 -4.73 -5.38
C LEU A 19 19.28 -3.63 -5.68
N THR A 20 19.06 -2.44 -5.16
CA THR A 20 20.03 -1.36 -5.28
C THR A 20 20.76 -1.22 -3.96
N PRO A 21 22.03 -0.82 -3.99
CA PRO A 21 22.78 -0.52 -2.78
C PRO A 21 22.36 0.81 -2.14
N ASP A 22 21.21 1.36 -2.51
CA ASP A 22 20.69 2.57 -1.91
C ASP A 22 20.36 2.32 -0.43
N PRO A 23 20.88 3.11 0.50
CA PRO A 23 20.63 2.94 1.93
C PRO A 23 19.17 3.16 2.32
N THR A 24 18.34 3.72 1.45
CA THR A 24 16.88 3.82 1.66
C THR A 24 16.18 2.48 1.45
N PHE A 25 16.83 1.55 0.76
CA PHE A 25 16.33 0.19 0.56
C PHE A 25 17.03 -0.73 1.55
N TYR A 26 16.28 -1.34 2.43
CA TYR A 26 16.80 -2.37 3.28
C TYR A 26 16.92 -3.70 2.50
N PHE A 27 17.65 -4.66 3.06
CA PHE A 27 17.77 -6.00 2.51
C PHE A 27 16.38 -6.64 2.33
N GLU A 28 16.09 -7.09 1.11
CA GLU A 28 14.84 -7.77 0.80
C GLU A 28 14.93 -9.26 1.13
N SER A 29 14.16 -9.70 2.12
CA SER A 29 13.93 -11.13 2.35
C SER A 29 13.10 -11.72 1.21
N LEU A 30 13.10 -13.06 1.10
CA LEU A 30 12.24 -13.77 0.14
C LEU A 30 10.76 -13.39 0.32
N THR A 31 10.32 -13.24 1.56
CA THR A 31 8.96 -12.84 1.92
C THR A 31 8.61 -11.46 1.36
N HIS A 32 9.52 -10.50 1.49
CA HIS A 32 9.35 -9.15 0.96
C HIS A 32 9.35 -9.13 -0.57
N ARG A 33 10.17 -9.94 -1.22
CA ARG A 33 10.17 -10.07 -2.69
C ARG A 33 8.83 -10.57 -3.21
N LYS A 34 8.23 -11.54 -2.53
CA LYS A 34 6.88 -12.02 -2.87
C LYS A 34 5.84 -10.93 -2.70
N ALA A 35 5.89 -10.19 -1.59
CA ALA A 35 4.99 -9.07 -1.34
C ALA A 35 5.11 -8.00 -2.43
N LEU A 36 6.32 -7.63 -2.82
CA LEU A 36 6.56 -6.68 -3.91
C LEU A 36 6.01 -7.20 -5.24
N SER A 37 6.11 -8.49 -5.51
CA SER A 37 5.54 -9.09 -6.73
C SER A 37 4.02 -9.00 -6.75
N TYR A 38 3.35 -9.28 -5.64
CA TYR A 38 1.91 -9.14 -5.51
C TYR A 38 1.46 -7.68 -5.62
N LEU A 39 2.18 -6.77 -4.97
CA LEU A 39 1.92 -5.35 -5.04
C LEU A 39 2.06 -4.84 -6.47
N SER A 40 3.13 -5.24 -7.14
CA SER A 40 3.39 -4.93 -8.55
C SER A 40 2.26 -5.40 -9.46
N TYR A 41 1.86 -6.66 -9.32
CA TYR A 41 0.76 -7.22 -10.10
C TYR A 41 -0.55 -6.46 -9.86
N GLY A 42 -0.85 -6.19 -8.60
CA GLY A 42 -2.06 -5.45 -8.23
C GLY A 42 -2.07 -4.04 -8.78
N LEU A 43 -1.00 -3.29 -8.62
CA LEU A 43 -0.88 -1.94 -9.19
C LEU A 43 -0.95 -1.95 -10.72
N ALA A 44 -0.48 -3.04 -11.34
CA ALA A 44 -0.57 -3.25 -12.78
C ALA A 44 -2.00 -3.23 -13.29
N GLN A 45 -2.92 -3.78 -12.55
CA GLN A 45 -4.34 -3.84 -12.94
C GLN A 45 -5.01 -2.45 -12.94
N GLY A 46 -4.52 -1.53 -12.11
CA GLY A 46 -5.03 -0.15 -12.03
C GLY A 46 -6.40 0.00 -11.38
N GLU A 47 -6.95 -1.08 -10.86
CA GLU A 47 -8.29 -1.13 -10.27
C GLU A 47 -8.34 -2.08 -9.07
N GLY A 48 -9.42 -2.00 -8.32
CA GLY A 48 -9.71 -2.92 -7.23
C GLY A 48 -8.84 -2.71 -6.00
N PHE A 49 -8.71 -3.79 -5.24
CA PHE A 49 -8.01 -3.79 -3.96
C PHE A 49 -6.80 -4.72 -4.01
N VAL A 50 -5.69 -4.20 -3.53
CA VAL A 50 -4.50 -5.00 -3.21
C VAL A 50 -4.41 -5.09 -1.69
N VAL A 51 -4.21 -6.27 -1.16
CA VAL A 51 -4.18 -6.51 0.29
C VAL A 51 -2.84 -7.08 0.71
N ILE A 52 -2.17 -6.42 1.63
CA ILE A 52 -0.95 -6.91 2.27
C ILE A 52 -1.21 -7.01 3.78
N THR A 53 -1.08 -8.19 4.31
CA THR A 53 -1.23 -8.45 5.74
C THR A 53 0.05 -8.97 6.36
N GLY A 54 0.17 -8.85 7.65
CA GLY A 54 1.31 -9.34 8.41
C GLY A 54 1.30 -8.79 9.83
N GLU A 55 2.05 -9.42 10.71
CA GLU A 55 2.20 -8.95 12.07
C GLU A 55 3.00 -7.65 12.16
N VAL A 56 2.92 -7.00 13.31
CA VAL A 56 3.77 -5.84 13.62
C VAL A 56 5.24 -6.24 13.45
N GLY A 57 6.00 -5.43 12.73
CA GLY A 57 7.40 -5.72 12.44
C GLY A 57 7.65 -6.65 11.25
N ALA A 58 6.61 -7.09 10.54
CA ALA A 58 6.76 -7.89 9.32
C ALA A 58 7.29 -7.10 8.11
N GLY A 59 7.33 -5.76 8.19
CA GLY A 59 7.87 -4.90 7.15
C GLY A 59 6.83 -4.24 6.25
N LYS A 60 5.55 -4.25 6.63
CA LYS A 60 4.48 -3.56 5.87
C LYS A 60 4.76 -2.08 5.69
N SER A 61 5.10 -1.39 6.77
CA SER A 61 5.41 0.05 6.73
C SER A 61 6.59 0.37 5.83
N THR A 62 7.60 -0.50 5.82
CA THR A 62 8.78 -0.34 4.97
C THR A 62 8.43 -0.52 3.49
N LEU A 63 7.59 -1.49 3.16
CA LEU A 63 7.08 -1.67 1.79
C LEU A 63 6.34 -0.44 1.31
N VAL A 64 5.47 0.14 2.15
CA VAL A 64 4.71 1.34 1.82
C VAL A 64 5.62 2.54 1.66
N ALA A 65 6.55 2.74 2.59
CA ALA A 65 7.51 3.84 2.50
C ALA A 65 8.33 3.77 1.22
N HIS A 66 8.76 2.57 0.83
CA HIS A 66 9.45 2.33 -0.42
C HIS A 66 8.57 2.67 -1.62
N LEU A 67 7.34 2.17 -1.65
CA LEU A 67 6.37 2.48 -2.69
C LEU A 67 6.17 3.98 -2.84
N MET A 68 5.89 4.67 -1.74
CA MET A 68 5.62 6.11 -1.74
C MET A 68 6.83 6.92 -2.22
N ALA A 69 8.04 6.48 -1.91
CA ALA A 69 9.27 7.13 -2.37
C ALA A 69 9.53 6.96 -3.88
N THR A 70 8.96 5.94 -4.51
CA THR A 70 9.15 5.65 -5.94
C THR A 70 8.05 6.18 -6.84
N ILE A 71 6.99 6.78 -6.27
CA ILE A 71 5.88 7.33 -7.05
C ILE A 71 6.31 8.60 -7.79
N ASP A 72 5.97 8.66 -9.07
CA ASP A 72 6.07 9.87 -9.88
C ASP A 72 4.78 10.70 -9.73
N PRO A 73 4.84 11.89 -9.08
CA PRO A 73 3.65 12.71 -8.86
C PRO A 73 2.98 13.20 -10.15
N ALA A 74 3.71 13.20 -11.26
CA ALA A 74 3.15 13.59 -12.55
C ALA A 74 2.18 12.55 -13.12
N ARG A 75 2.22 11.31 -12.62
CA ARG A 75 1.46 10.17 -13.15
C ARG A 75 0.53 9.52 -12.15
N LEU A 76 0.86 9.58 -10.88
CA LEU A 76 0.12 8.94 -9.81
C LEU A 76 -0.02 9.88 -8.62
N THR A 77 -1.25 10.12 -8.20
CA THR A 77 -1.57 10.82 -6.97
C THR A 77 -1.88 9.77 -5.91
N ALA A 78 -1.05 9.70 -4.87
CA ALA A 78 -1.24 8.78 -3.78
C ALA A 78 -1.61 9.53 -2.51
N ALA A 79 -2.55 8.97 -1.77
CA ALA A 79 -2.90 9.41 -0.43
C ALA A 79 -2.77 8.23 0.53
N GLN A 80 -2.36 8.51 1.74
CA GLN A 80 -2.24 7.51 2.79
C GLN A 80 -3.05 7.92 4.00
N ILE A 81 -3.84 6.99 4.51
CA ILE A 81 -4.54 7.15 5.77
C ILE A 81 -4.12 6.04 6.73
N VAL A 82 -3.94 6.41 8.00
CA VAL A 82 -3.76 5.48 9.10
C VAL A 82 -5.05 5.50 9.90
N THR A 83 -5.67 4.34 10.03
CA THR A 83 -6.98 4.26 10.68
C THR A 83 -6.84 4.00 12.17
N SER A 84 -7.57 4.76 12.96
CA SER A 84 -8.06 4.34 14.26
C SER A 84 -9.51 3.88 14.07
N LYS A 85 -10.30 3.74 15.10
CA LYS A 85 -11.72 3.36 14.94
C LYS A 85 -12.48 4.45 14.19
N LEU A 86 -12.69 4.24 12.89
CA LEU A 86 -13.46 5.14 12.03
C LEU A 86 -14.76 4.46 11.62
N ASP A 87 -15.88 5.19 11.68
CA ASP A 87 -17.11 4.80 11.02
C ASP A 87 -17.09 5.18 9.52
N GLY A 88 -18.14 4.81 8.79
CA GLY A 88 -18.20 5.06 7.35
C GLY A 88 -18.20 6.54 6.96
N GLU A 89 -18.84 7.41 7.75
CA GLU A 89 -18.88 8.84 7.49
C GLU A 89 -17.54 9.51 7.77
N GLU A 90 -16.92 9.19 8.88
CA GLU A 90 -15.60 9.67 9.25
C GLU A 90 -14.55 9.24 8.23
N LEU A 91 -14.64 8.01 7.74
CA LEU A 91 -13.72 7.51 6.71
C LEU A 91 -13.76 8.37 5.44
N VAL A 92 -14.96 8.72 4.96
CA VAL A 92 -15.11 9.54 3.76
C VAL A 92 -14.43 10.90 3.93
N HIS A 93 -14.61 11.54 5.08
CA HIS A 93 -13.96 12.83 5.37
C HIS A 93 -12.43 12.68 5.46
N VAL A 94 -11.95 11.64 6.12
CA VAL A 94 -10.50 11.37 6.23
C VAL A 94 -9.87 11.12 4.87
N VAL A 95 -10.54 10.37 4.00
CA VAL A 95 -10.07 10.13 2.63
C VAL A 95 -10.00 11.44 1.84
N ALA A 96 -11.04 12.26 1.91
CA ALA A 96 -11.07 13.57 1.24
C ALA A 96 -9.89 14.45 1.71
N GLN A 97 -9.67 14.53 3.01
CA GLN A 97 -8.57 15.31 3.59
C GLN A 97 -7.21 14.77 3.17
N ALA A 98 -7.05 13.45 3.09
CA ALA A 98 -5.79 12.83 2.66
C ALA A 98 -5.43 13.19 1.21
N PHE A 99 -6.43 13.41 0.36
CA PHE A 99 -6.23 13.93 -0.99
C PHE A 99 -6.11 15.47 -1.05
N GLY A 100 -6.12 16.14 0.09
CA GLY A 100 -5.97 17.59 0.15
C GLY A 100 -7.26 18.39 -0.05
N LEU A 101 -8.41 17.74 0.03
CA LEU A 101 -9.71 18.41 -0.14
C LEU A 101 -10.16 19.05 1.17
N ILE A 102 -10.78 20.23 1.06
CA ILE A 102 -11.38 20.93 2.19
C ILE A 102 -12.85 20.55 2.24
N VAL A 103 -13.22 19.75 3.24
CA VAL A 103 -14.57 19.22 3.42
C VAL A 103 -15.18 19.60 4.77
N ASP A 104 -14.67 20.65 5.40
CA ASP A 104 -15.16 21.13 6.69
C ASP A 104 -16.66 21.53 6.55
N GLY A 105 -17.47 21.00 7.45
CA GLY A 105 -18.91 21.23 7.42
C GLY A 105 -19.70 20.50 6.33
N HIS A 106 -19.04 19.71 5.49
CA HIS A 106 -19.71 18.87 4.51
C HIS A 106 -20.38 17.68 5.18
N ASP A 107 -21.59 17.33 4.72
CA ASP A 107 -22.15 16.02 5.01
C ASP A 107 -21.46 14.94 4.17
N LYS A 108 -21.81 13.68 4.41
CA LYS A 108 -21.23 12.55 3.68
C LYS A 108 -21.41 12.66 2.17
N ALA A 109 -22.61 13.04 1.72
CA ALA A 109 -22.92 13.14 0.29
C ALA A 109 -22.08 14.24 -0.39
N SER A 110 -21.91 15.38 0.26
CA SER A 110 -21.09 16.48 -0.25
C SER A 110 -19.61 16.10 -0.26
N ALA A 111 -19.12 15.41 0.76
CA ALA A 111 -17.75 14.93 0.80
C ALA A 111 -17.46 13.88 -0.29
N LEU A 112 -18.39 12.95 -0.52
CA LEU A 112 -18.31 11.98 -1.63
C LEU A 112 -18.29 12.68 -2.99
N GLY A 113 -19.13 13.68 -3.18
CA GLY A 113 -19.16 14.50 -4.41
C GLY A 113 -17.83 15.21 -4.65
N ALA A 114 -17.20 15.74 -3.60
CA ALA A 114 -15.90 16.38 -3.69
C ALA A 114 -14.80 15.38 -4.08
N ILE A 115 -14.81 14.18 -3.51
CA ILE A 115 -13.87 13.11 -3.87
C ILE A 115 -14.07 12.72 -5.34
N GLU A 116 -15.29 12.48 -5.76
CA GLU A 116 -15.60 12.10 -7.15
C GLU A 116 -15.11 13.15 -8.15
N ALA A 117 -15.39 14.43 -7.89
CA ALA A 117 -14.91 15.53 -8.73
C ALA A 117 -13.39 15.57 -8.79
N PHE A 118 -12.71 15.39 -7.67
CA PHE A 118 -11.25 15.32 -7.60
C PHE A 118 -10.70 14.16 -8.43
N LEU A 119 -11.26 12.97 -8.29
CA LEU A 119 -10.81 11.79 -9.04
C LEU A 119 -10.99 11.98 -10.56
N HIS A 120 -12.09 12.59 -10.99
CA HIS A 120 -12.32 12.93 -12.40
C HIS A 120 -11.29 13.94 -12.91
N ASP A 121 -10.97 14.97 -12.14
CA ASP A 121 -9.97 15.96 -12.52
C ASP A 121 -8.58 15.34 -12.65
N GLU A 122 -8.21 14.46 -11.72
CA GLU A 122 -6.95 13.73 -11.79
C GLU A 122 -6.88 12.85 -13.05
N ALA A 123 -7.95 12.12 -13.35
CA ALA A 123 -8.02 11.30 -14.57
C ALA A 123 -7.88 12.12 -15.84
N ARG A 124 -8.53 13.28 -15.92
CA ARG A 124 -8.42 14.20 -17.05
C ARG A 124 -6.99 14.77 -17.20
N ALA A 125 -6.28 14.92 -16.09
CA ALA A 125 -4.87 15.33 -16.09
C ALA A 125 -3.90 14.20 -16.39
N GLY A 126 -4.39 12.98 -16.63
CA GLY A 126 -3.58 11.81 -16.92
C GLY A 126 -2.96 11.14 -15.69
N ARG A 127 -3.46 11.46 -14.51
CA ARG A 127 -2.98 10.85 -13.25
C ARG A 127 -3.93 9.77 -12.77
N ARG A 128 -3.34 8.71 -12.25
CA ARG A 128 -4.06 7.66 -11.53
C ARG A 128 -4.09 8.02 -10.04
N CYS A 129 -5.07 7.50 -9.32
CA CYS A 129 -5.20 7.72 -7.89
C CYS A 129 -5.07 6.40 -7.12
N LEU A 130 -4.25 6.42 -6.09
CA LEU A 130 -4.03 5.31 -5.17
C LEU A 130 -4.31 5.76 -3.74
N LEU A 131 -5.18 5.04 -3.05
CA LEU A 131 -5.42 5.22 -1.63
C LEU A 131 -4.77 4.08 -0.86
N VAL A 132 -3.82 4.42 0.00
CA VAL A 132 -3.18 3.47 0.92
C VAL A 132 -3.88 3.58 2.26
N VAL A 133 -4.44 2.49 2.73
CA VAL A 133 -5.17 2.41 4.01
C VAL A 133 -4.40 1.49 4.94
N ASP A 134 -3.82 2.05 5.98
CA ASP A 134 -3.08 1.28 6.97
C ASP A 134 -3.95 0.91 8.17
N GLU A 135 -3.55 -0.15 8.88
CA GLU A 135 -4.23 -0.64 10.08
C GLU A 135 -5.72 -0.99 9.85
N CYS A 136 -6.01 -1.68 8.74
CA CYS A 136 -7.38 -2.00 8.31
C CYS A 136 -8.16 -2.88 9.30
N GLN A 137 -7.49 -3.58 10.23
CA GLN A 137 -8.18 -4.31 11.30
C GLN A 137 -8.98 -3.39 12.24
N ASN A 138 -8.69 -2.09 12.22
CA ASN A 138 -9.42 -1.10 13.02
C ASN A 138 -10.70 -0.59 12.35
N LEU A 139 -10.92 -0.93 11.07
CA LEU A 139 -12.11 -0.49 10.35
C LEU A 139 -13.28 -1.42 10.65
N ASP A 140 -14.45 -0.82 10.84
CA ASP A 140 -15.71 -1.57 10.92
C ASP A 140 -16.23 -1.94 9.52
N LEU A 141 -17.31 -2.71 9.47
CA LEU A 141 -17.90 -3.13 8.20
C LEU A 141 -18.41 -1.95 7.38
N ALA A 142 -18.97 -0.95 8.04
CA ALA A 142 -19.49 0.24 7.36
C ALA A 142 -18.35 1.02 6.68
N ALA A 143 -17.20 1.16 7.34
CA ALA A 143 -16.03 1.81 6.77
C ALA A 143 -15.47 1.02 5.59
N LEU A 144 -15.36 -0.29 5.68
CA LEU A 144 -14.91 -1.15 4.58
C LEU A 144 -15.88 -1.08 3.39
N GLU A 145 -17.16 -1.02 3.63
CA GLU A 145 -18.17 -0.84 2.59
C GLU A 145 -18.04 0.52 1.90
N GLU A 146 -17.73 1.58 2.63
CA GLU A 146 -17.48 2.90 2.03
C GLU A 146 -16.22 2.86 1.12
N LEU A 147 -15.18 2.16 1.51
CA LEU A 147 -14.01 1.96 0.64
C LEU A 147 -14.40 1.24 -0.65
N ARG A 148 -15.23 0.21 -0.54
CA ARG A 148 -15.73 -0.51 -1.71
C ARG A 148 -16.51 0.43 -2.64
N MET A 149 -17.38 1.25 -2.09
CA MET A 149 -18.17 2.21 -2.87
C MET A 149 -17.29 3.27 -3.53
N LEU A 150 -16.27 3.78 -2.84
CA LEU A 150 -15.30 4.72 -3.43
C LEU A 150 -14.58 4.10 -4.63
N SER A 151 -14.29 2.81 -4.58
CA SER A 151 -13.65 2.11 -5.69
C SER A 151 -14.55 1.96 -6.93
N ASN A 152 -15.84 2.25 -6.82
CA ASN A 152 -16.80 2.19 -7.92
C ASN A 152 -16.80 3.45 -8.78
N PHE A 153 -16.20 4.54 -8.35
CA PHE A 153 -16.13 5.74 -9.18
C PHE A 153 -15.38 5.44 -10.48
N GLN A 154 -16.01 5.80 -11.59
CA GLN A 154 -15.52 5.50 -12.93
C GLN A 154 -15.62 6.71 -13.85
N LEU A 155 -14.72 6.77 -14.82
CA LEU A 155 -14.84 7.62 -15.99
C LEU A 155 -14.98 6.70 -17.22
N GLY A 156 -16.20 6.61 -17.77
CA GLY A 156 -16.52 5.57 -18.73
C GLY A 156 -16.41 4.18 -18.10
N SER A 157 -15.55 3.32 -18.65
CA SER A 157 -15.27 1.99 -18.10
C SER A 157 -14.01 1.94 -17.23
N HIS A 158 -13.34 3.09 -17.02
CA HIS A 158 -12.08 3.16 -16.29
C HIS A 158 -12.33 3.49 -14.81
N PRO A 159 -11.95 2.61 -13.88
CA PRO A 159 -11.96 2.92 -12.46
C PRO A 159 -11.02 4.08 -12.14
N LEU A 160 -11.45 4.96 -11.24
CA LEU A 160 -10.72 6.17 -10.91
C LEU A 160 -9.83 6.02 -9.68
N LEU A 161 -10.11 5.04 -8.83
CA LEU A 161 -9.41 4.84 -7.57
C LEU A 161 -9.02 3.38 -7.39
N GLN A 162 -7.76 3.15 -7.07
CA GLN A 162 -7.25 1.87 -6.60
C GLN A 162 -6.91 1.98 -5.12
N CYS A 163 -7.11 0.91 -4.35
CA CYS A 163 -6.83 0.88 -2.92
C CYS A 163 -5.80 -0.19 -2.58
N LEU A 164 -4.86 0.18 -1.74
CA LEU A 164 -3.94 -0.75 -1.08
C LEU A 164 -4.32 -0.83 0.40
N LEU A 165 -4.76 -1.99 0.84
CA LEU A 165 -5.17 -2.24 2.21
C LEU A 165 -4.07 -2.98 2.96
N LEU A 166 -3.66 -2.43 4.08
CA LEU A 166 -2.65 -3.00 4.96
C LEU A 166 -3.27 -3.35 6.30
N GLY A 167 -2.98 -4.52 6.81
CA GLY A 167 -3.54 -4.93 8.09
C GLY A 167 -2.77 -6.05 8.77
N GLN A 168 -3.12 -6.28 10.02
CA GLN A 168 -2.61 -7.36 10.81
C GLN A 168 -3.32 -8.69 10.46
N PRO A 169 -2.87 -9.84 10.98
CA PRO A 169 -3.48 -11.14 10.68
C PRO A 169 -4.98 -11.21 10.96
N GLU A 170 -5.49 -10.45 11.93
CA GLU A 170 -6.93 -10.34 12.21
C GLU A 170 -7.72 -9.85 11.00
N PHE A 171 -7.19 -8.85 10.31
CA PHE A 171 -7.82 -8.32 9.10
C PHE A 171 -7.87 -9.38 7.99
N ARG A 172 -6.81 -10.15 7.83
CA ARG A 172 -6.77 -11.26 6.88
C ARG A 172 -7.90 -12.26 7.15
N ARG A 173 -8.08 -12.64 8.42
CA ARG A 173 -9.14 -13.58 8.82
C ARG A 173 -10.53 -13.00 8.60
N THR A 174 -10.73 -11.74 8.98
CA THR A 174 -12.01 -11.04 8.79
C THR A 174 -12.35 -10.94 7.31
N LEU A 175 -11.41 -10.52 6.48
CA LEU A 175 -11.61 -10.41 5.04
C LEU A 175 -11.92 -11.76 4.41
N ALA A 176 -11.27 -12.84 4.83
CA ALA A 176 -11.45 -14.18 4.27
C ALA A 176 -12.82 -14.80 4.64
N HIS A 177 -13.36 -14.51 5.82
CA HIS A 177 -14.46 -15.29 6.38
C HIS A 177 -15.72 -14.49 6.71
N HIS A 178 -15.64 -13.17 6.86
CA HIS A 178 -16.81 -12.40 7.25
C HIS A 178 -17.85 -12.36 6.10
N PRO A 179 -19.09 -12.78 6.35
CA PRO A 179 -20.12 -12.86 5.29
C PRO A 179 -20.50 -11.49 4.72
N GLY A 180 -20.36 -10.41 5.51
CA GLY A 180 -20.60 -9.05 5.06
C GLY A 180 -19.56 -8.46 4.12
N LEU A 181 -18.43 -9.15 3.90
CA LEU A 181 -17.32 -8.67 3.07
C LEU A 181 -17.18 -9.42 1.73
N GLU A 182 -18.18 -10.18 1.33
CA GLU A 182 -18.12 -10.95 0.09
C GLU A 182 -17.91 -10.05 -1.14
N GLN A 183 -18.60 -8.94 -1.24
CA GLN A 183 -18.46 -8.00 -2.36
C GLN A 183 -17.08 -7.34 -2.38
N LEU A 184 -16.52 -7.02 -1.22
CA LEU A 184 -15.16 -6.51 -1.11
C LEU A 184 -14.14 -7.57 -1.56
N ARG A 185 -14.30 -8.82 -1.11
CA ARG A 185 -13.43 -9.94 -1.52
C ARG A 185 -13.39 -10.13 -3.03
N GLN A 186 -14.51 -9.98 -3.70
CA GLN A 186 -14.60 -10.11 -5.17
C GLN A 186 -13.81 -9.03 -5.90
N ARG A 187 -13.51 -7.93 -5.24
CA ARG A 187 -12.71 -6.84 -5.79
C ARG A 187 -11.24 -6.88 -5.41
N VAL A 188 -10.84 -7.82 -4.58
CA VAL A 188 -9.44 -8.04 -4.25
C VAL A 188 -8.77 -8.76 -5.41
N ILE A 189 -7.83 -8.09 -6.06
CA ILE A 189 -7.13 -8.59 -7.24
C ILE A 189 -5.79 -9.23 -6.91
N ALA A 190 -5.22 -8.87 -5.76
CA ALA A 190 -4.00 -9.48 -5.24
C ALA A 190 -4.00 -9.40 -3.71
N SER A 191 -3.56 -10.47 -3.07
CA SER A 191 -3.46 -10.54 -1.62
C SER A 191 -2.21 -11.32 -1.23
N HIS A 192 -1.44 -10.80 -0.29
CA HIS A 192 -0.27 -11.47 0.23
C HIS A 192 -0.14 -11.27 1.74
N HIS A 193 0.24 -12.33 2.44
CA HIS A 193 0.54 -12.29 3.86
C HIS A 193 2.05 -12.33 4.07
N LEU A 194 2.57 -11.30 4.77
CA LEU A 194 3.97 -11.23 5.16
C LEU A 194 4.19 -12.06 6.43
N ASP A 195 4.95 -13.12 6.30
CA ASP A 195 5.40 -13.87 7.45
C ASP A 195 6.49 -13.11 8.21
N ALA A 196 6.65 -13.41 9.49
CA ALA A 196 7.76 -12.90 10.28
C ALA A 196 9.09 -13.30 9.61
N MET A 197 10.06 -12.38 9.67
CA MET A 197 11.40 -12.63 9.13
C MET A 197 12.03 -13.81 9.87
N GLU A 198 12.53 -14.79 9.11
CA GLU A 198 13.24 -15.93 9.69
C GLU A 198 14.53 -15.49 10.40
N PRO A 199 14.99 -16.17 11.46
CA PRO A 199 16.19 -15.78 12.19
C PRO A 199 17.44 -15.66 11.29
N SER A 200 17.58 -16.53 10.28
CA SER A 200 18.66 -16.47 9.30
C SER A 200 18.59 -15.22 8.42
N GLU A 201 17.40 -14.77 8.08
CA GLU A 201 17.16 -13.54 7.31
C GLU A 201 17.44 -12.30 8.15
N VAL A 202 17.14 -12.33 9.45
CA VAL A 202 17.45 -11.24 10.38
C VAL A 202 18.96 -11.05 10.46
N GLY A 203 19.73 -12.12 10.60
CA GLY A 203 21.21 -12.05 10.59
C GLY A 203 21.75 -11.43 9.32
N ALA A 204 21.30 -11.91 8.17
CA ALA A 204 21.72 -11.39 6.87
C ALA A 204 21.30 -9.93 6.68
N TYR A 205 20.14 -9.54 7.16
CA TYR A 205 19.67 -8.16 7.14
C TYR A 205 20.59 -7.23 7.96
N VAL A 206 20.94 -7.65 9.19
CA VAL A 206 21.83 -6.86 10.07
C VAL A 206 23.21 -6.70 9.45
N GLU A 207 23.78 -7.77 8.92
CA GLU A 207 25.09 -7.73 8.23
C GLU A 207 25.06 -6.77 7.04
N HIS A 208 24.01 -6.84 6.23
CA HIS A 208 23.86 -5.96 5.08
C HIS A 208 23.76 -4.48 5.50
N ARG A 209 23.00 -4.18 6.53
CA ARG A 209 22.86 -2.81 7.08
C ARG A 209 24.19 -2.30 7.62
N LEU A 210 24.92 -3.13 8.33
CA LEU A 210 26.24 -2.76 8.87
C LEU A 210 27.25 -2.49 7.74
N ALA A 211 27.23 -3.27 6.68
CA ALA A 211 28.07 -3.06 5.51
C ALA A 211 27.78 -1.71 4.84
N LEU A 212 26.49 -1.32 4.73
CA LEU A 212 26.08 -0.05 4.13
C LEU A 212 26.55 1.18 4.92
N VAL A 213 26.73 1.07 6.24
CA VAL A 213 27.26 2.16 7.08
C VAL A 213 28.78 2.11 7.27
N GLY A 214 29.48 1.30 6.47
CA GLY A 214 30.96 1.23 6.48
C GLY A 214 31.54 0.40 7.61
N TRP A 215 30.75 -0.42 8.26
CA TRP A 215 31.21 -1.33 9.30
C TRP A 215 31.78 -2.59 8.63
N GLN A 216 33.04 -2.53 8.26
CA GLN A 216 33.74 -3.68 7.72
C GLN A 216 34.29 -4.50 8.87
N HIS A 217 33.98 -5.78 8.90
CA HIS A 217 34.64 -6.84 9.70
C HIS A 217 34.32 -6.98 11.19
N ALA A 218 33.28 -6.36 11.70
CA ALA A 218 32.96 -6.60 13.11
C ALA A 218 32.30 -7.96 13.40
N MET A 219 31.89 -8.67 12.34
CA MET A 219 31.17 -9.94 12.48
C MET A 219 31.81 -11.05 11.64
N HIS A 220 33.03 -11.39 11.95
CA HIS A 220 33.52 -12.71 11.52
C HIS A 220 32.81 -13.79 12.33
N PRO A 221 32.33 -14.89 11.71
CA PRO A 221 31.87 -16.05 12.47
C PRO A 221 33.09 -16.60 13.23
N GLY A 222 33.21 -16.26 14.48
CA GLY A 222 34.35 -16.60 15.32
C GLY A 222 34.87 -15.51 16.23
N ALA A 223 34.41 -14.27 16.07
CA ALA A 223 34.63 -13.24 17.07
C ALA A 223 33.71 -13.48 18.26
N HIS A 224 34.21 -14.16 19.26
CA HIS A 224 33.54 -14.28 20.53
C HIS A 224 33.31 -12.89 21.11
N LEU A 225 32.07 -12.53 21.29
CA LEU A 225 31.69 -11.46 22.18
C LEU A 225 32.05 -11.93 23.61
N SER A 226 33.20 -11.51 24.07
CA SER A 226 33.58 -11.61 25.48
C SER A 226 33.01 -10.42 26.25
#